data_fe8dd1e07b01482cdaf561cbaa6d0ed9
#
_entry.id   fe8dd1e07b01482cdaf561cbaa6d0ed9
#
_cell.length_a   1.000
_cell.length_b   1.000
_cell.length_c   1.000
_cell.angle_alpha   90.00
_cell.angle_beta   90.00
_cell.angle_gamma   90.00
#
_symmetry.space_group_name_H-M   'P 1'
#
loop_
_entity.id
_entity.type
_entity.pdbx_description
1 polymer ?
#
loop_
_entity_poly.entity_id
_entity_poly.type
_entity_poly.pdbx_seq_one_letter_code
_entity_poly.pdbx_strand_id
1 'polypeptide(L)'
;RKSLLSMSLKEAYLEVVDLPGREVAAAIEQVMIAVTRNILGGDGFGYSLPCRGSSDQVYLDQLDRIVLKDKHALVTFSSTSSVRKVAVLTRVMQLIHGVLCRGIHVTKRDMFYTDVKLFKNQKDSDAVLDDISCLLGCTRNSLHVVASEKGVVVGKLIYNEDGDIIDCTKMGIGGKAIPSNIDKVGNFRSEAKFILLVEKDAAFMRLAEDR
;
A
#
# COMPACT_ATOMS: atom_id res chain seq x y z
N ARG A 1 -11.28 12.97 10.90
CA ARG A 1 -11.93 11.88 10.11
C ARG A 1 -12.74 11.00 11.05
N LYS A 2 -14.02 10.68 10.67
CA LYS A 2 -14.81 9.68 11.39
C LYS A 2 -14.17 8.31 11.16
N SER A 3 -14.09 7.47 12.19
CA SER A 3 -13.59 6.11 12.12
C SER A 3 -14.60 5.13 12.72
N LEU A 4 -14.45 3.84 12.46
CA LEU A 4 -15.30 2.79 13.05
C LEU A 4 -15.25 2.83 14.59
N LEU A 5 -14.12 3.24 15.17
CA LEU A 5 -13.94 3.39 16.61
C LEU A 5 -14.93 4.36 17.24
N SER A 6 -15.26 5.46 16.53
CA SER A 6 -16.18 6.50 17.00
C SER A 6 -17.66 6.13 16.87
N MET A 7 -17.98 5.00 16.20
CA MET A 7 -19.33 4.64 15.80
C MET A 7 -19.84 3.32 16.40
N SER A 8 -19.09 2.67 17.28
CA SER A 8 -19.43 1.33 17.82
C SER A 8 -19.68 0.24 16.77
N LEU A 9 -19.14 0.40 15.56
CA LEU A 9 -19.29 -0.54 14.45
C LEU A 9 -18.08 -1.49 14.32
N LYS A 10 -17.09 -1.38 15.19
CA LYS A 10 -15.84 -2.13 15.13
C LYS A 10 -16.03 -3.65 15.23
N GLU A 11 -17.08 -4.10 15.90
CA GLU A 11 -17.36 -5.53 16.06
C GLU A 11 -17.89 -6.22 14.77
N ALA A 12 -18.38 -5.41 13.81
CA ALA A 12 -18.98 -5.92 12.58
C ALA A 12 -18.12 -5.68 11.32
N TYR A 13 -17.16 -4.75 11.39
CA TYR A 13 -16.41 -4.29 10.24
C TYR A 13 -14.93 -4.05 10.55
N LEU A 14 -14.08 -4.23 9.54
CA LEU A 14 -12.66 -3.94 9.56
C LEU A 14 -12.36 -2.67 8.77
N GLU A 15 -11.62 -1.77 9.35
CA GLU A 15 -11.16 -0.54 8.70
C GLU A 15 -9.65 -0.60 8.48
N VAL A 16 -9.22 -0.19 7.27
CA VAL A 16 -7.82 -0.03 6.90
C VAL A 16 -7.46 1.44 7.03
N VAL A 17 -6.44 1.75 7.83
CA VAL A 17 -6.02 3.13 8.15
C VAL A 17 -4.52 3.32 7.91
N ASP A 18 -4.09 4.58 7.78
CA ASP A 18 -2.67 4.88 7.76
C ASP A 18 -2.07 4.71 9.15
N LEU A 19 -1.04 3.89 9.26
CA LEU A 19 -0.30 3.62 10.49
C LEU A 19 1.17 4.00 10.33
N PRO A 20 1.82 4.50 11.39
CA PRO A 20 3.27 4.69 11.40
C PRO A 20 4.02 3.38 11.20
N GLY A 21 5.12 3.40 10.43
CA GLY A 21 5.91 2.20 10.13
C GLY A 21 6.36 1.39 11.35
N ARG A 22 6.59 2.04 12.50
CA ARG A 22 6.92 1.37 13.77
C ARG A 22 5.77 0.51 14.30
N GLU A 23 4.55 1.02 14.17
CA GLU A 23 3.36 0.29 14.62
C GLU A 23 3.09 -0.91 13.71
N VAL A 24 3.31 -0.75 12.40
CA VAL A 24 3.20 -1.85 11.44
C VAL A 24 4.26 -2.93 11.69
N ALA A 25 5.52 -2.54 11.95
CA ALA A 25 6.57 -3.50 12.29
C ALA A 25 6.22 -4.29 13.56
N ALA A 26 5.77 -3.61 14.62
CA ALA A 26 5.32 -4.26 15.84
C ALA A 26 4.09 -5.19 15.60
N ALA A 27 3.15 -4.79 14.73
CA ALA A 27 2.01 -5.63 14.37
C ALA A 27 2.46 -6.91 13.65
N ILE A 28 3.44 -6.83 12.73
CA ILE A 28 4.03 -8.01 12.08
C ILE A 28 4.66 -8.94 13.12
N GLU A 29 5.43 -8.40 14.08
CA GLU A 29 6.03 -9.17 15.15
C GLU A 29 4.98 -9.89 16.01
N GLN A 30 3.87 -9.22 16.35
CA GLN A 30 2.77 -9.84 17.10
C GLN A 30 2.11 -10.97 16.32
N VAL A 31 1.90 -10.82 15.01
CA VAL A 31 1.40 -11.90 14.13
C VAL A 31 2.35 -13.10 14.18
N MET A 32 3.66 -12.87 14.07
CA MET A 32 4.65 -13.95 14.10
C MET A 32 4.74 -14.63 15.49
N ILE A 33 4.62 -13.87 16.57
CA ILE A 33 4.54 -14.43 17.95
C ILE A 33 3.30 -15.31 18.10
N ALA A 34 2.14 -14.86 17.60
CA ALA A 34 0.91 -15.65 17.66
C ALA A 34 1.04 -16.96 16.87
N VAL A 35 1.60 -16.91 15.66
CA VAL A 35 1.90 -18.10 14.85
C VAL A 35 2.85 -19.05 15.58
N THR A 36 3.91 -18.52 16.20
CA THR A 36 4.86 -19.35 16.97
C THR A 36 4.18 -20.03 18.15
N ARG A 37 3.30 -19.32 18.87
CA ARG A 37 2.51 -19.92 19.97
C ARG A 37 1.62 -21.05 19.48
N ASN A 38 0.93 -20.88 18.34
CA ASN A 38 0.09 -21.91 17.75
C ASN A 38 0.90 -23.15 17.36
N ILE A 39 2.10 -22.99 16.80
CA ILE A 39 3.00 -24.09 16.49
C ILE A 39 3.39 -24.85 17.76
N LEU A 40 3.80 -24.14 18.82
CA LEU A 40 4.19 -24.73 20.10
C LEU A 40 3.01 -25.39 20.83
N GLY A 41 1.79 -24.84 20.66
CA GLY A 41 0.55 -25.42 21.20
C GLY A 41 0.02 -26.62 20.44
N GLY A 42 0.57 -26.93 19.26
CA GLY A 42 0.10 -28.03 18.42
C GLY A 42 -1.02 -27.67 17.45
N ASP A 43 -1.44 -26.40 17.40
CA ASP A 43 -2.50 -25.91 16.51
C ASP A 43 -2.02 -25.72 15.05
N GLY A 44 -0.70 -25.87 14.84
CA GLY A 44 -0.08 -25.77 13.52
C GLY A 44 0.24 -24.36 13.08
N PHE A 45 0.68 -24.24 11.82
CA PHE A 45 1.12 -22.99 11.22
C PHE A 45 0.07 -22.47 10.21
N GLY A 46 -0.48 -21.29 10.46
CA GLY A 46 -1.46 -20.68 9.58
C GLY A 46 -1.76 -19.22 9.94
N TYR A 47 -2.52 -18.57 9.06
CA TYR A 47 -2.99 -17.20 9.22
C TYR A 47 -4.50 -17.13 9.06
N SER A 48 -5.16 -16.36 9.91
CA SER A 48 -6.55 -15.98 9.77
C SER A 48 -6.61 -14.67 8.95
N LEU A 49 -6.93 -14.77 7.67
CA LEU A 49 -6.94 -13.62 6.75
C LEU A 49 -8.35 -13.05 6.60
N PRO A 50 -8.53 -11.71 6.68
CA PRO A 50 -9.79 -11.07 6.35
C PRO A 50 -10.23 -11.40 4.91
N CYS A 51 -11.51 -11.74 4.75
CA CYS A 51 -12.10 -11.90 3.44
C CYS A 51 -12.32 -10.53 2.79
N ARG A 52 -11.81 -10.34 1.54
CA ARG A 52 -11.88 -9.07 0.83
C ARG A 52 -12.55 -9.15 -0.54
N GLY A 53 -13.31 -10.22 -0.78
CA GLY A 53 -14.12 -10.34 -1.98
C GLY A 53 -15.19 -9.22 -2.06
N SER A 54 -15.73 -8.96 -3.25
CA SER A 54 -16.78 -7.94 -3.43
C SER A 54 -18.01 -8.16 -2.56
N SER A 55 -18.36 -9.41 -2.26
CA SER A 55 -19.43 -9.78 -1.35
C SER A 55 -19.17 -9.48 0.13
N ASP A 56 -17.89 -9.31 0.49
CA ASP A 56 -17.44 -9.03 1.86
C ASP A 56 -17.11 -7.53 2.06
N GLN A 57 -17.31 -6.70 1.01
CA GLN A 57 -17.17 -5.26 1.04
C GLN A 57 -18.51 -4.59 1.27
N VAL A 58 -18.54 -3.54 2.09
CA VAL A 58 -19.75 -2.75 2.39
C VAL A 58 -19.40 -1.27 2.30
N TYR A 59 -20.18 -0.50 1.56
CA TYR A 59 -20.09 0.94 1.59
C TYR A 59 -20.88 1.47 2.79
N LEU A 60 -20.23 2.26 3.64
CA LEU A 60 -20.87 2.92 4.78
C LEU A 60 -21.02 4.41 4.50
N ASP A 61 -22.24 4.86 4.24
CA ASP A 61 -22.57 6.27 3.97
C ASP A 61 -22.10 7.21 5.07
N GLN A 62 -22.16 6.77 6.32
CA GLN A 62 -21.75 7.56 7.50
C GLN A 62 -20.25 7.86 7.52
N LEU A 63 -19.43 7.00 6.92
CA LEU A 63 -17.97 7.14 6.81
C LEU A 63 -17.53 7.61 5.42
N ASP A 64 -18.42 7.57 4.44
CA ASP A 64 -18.13 7.80 3.01
C ASP A 64 -16.96 6.95 2.52
N ARG A 65 -17.00 5.64 2.83
CA ARG A 65 -15.97 4.70 2.43
C ARG A 65 -16.43 3.25 2.45
N ILE A 66 -15.67 2.42 1.72
CA ILE A 66 -15.82 0.97 1.73
C ILE A 66 -15.04 0.39 2.92
N VAL A 67 -15.69 -0.50 3.66
CA VAL A 67 -15.10 -1.28 4.76
C VAL A 67 -15.29 -2.77 4.49
N LEU A 68 -14.51 -3.62 5.16
CA LEU A 68 -14.67 -5.07 5.09
C LEU A 68 -15.57 -5.56 6.23
N LYS A 69 -16.38 -6.58 5.95
CA LYS A 69 -17.05 -7.35 7.01
C LYS A 69 -15.99 -8.07 7.85
N ASP A 70 -16.26 -8.22 9.15
CA ASP A 70 -15.39 -9.02 10.04
C ASP A 70 -15.60 -10.52 9.76
N LYS A 71 -15.08 -10.96 8.62
CA LYS A 71 -15.11 -12.35 8.17
C LYS A 71 -13.71 -12.77 7.77
N HIS A 72 -13.27 -13.91 8.28
CA HIS A 72 -11.93 -14.43 8.10
C HIS A 72 -11.92 -15.81 7.45
N ALA A 73 -10.86 -16.08 6.71
CA ALA A 73 -10.56 -17.39 6.15
C ALA A 73 -9.21 -17.88 6.71
N LEU A 74 -9.19 -19.10 7.24
CA LEU A 74 -7.96 -19.71 7.72
C LEU A 74 -7.18 -20.29 6.53
N VAL A 75 -5.91 -19.89 6.40
CA VAL A 75 -4.95 -20.48 5.47
C VAL A 75 -3.84 -21.16 6.26
N THR A 76 -3.58 -22.44 6.00
CA THR A 76 -2.66 -23.25 6.81
C THR A 76 -1.51 -23.80 5.98
N PHE A 77 -0.38 -24.03 6.61
CA PHE A 77 0.79 -24.67 6.01
C PHE A 77 0.58 -26.16 5.76
N SER A 78 -0.28 -26.80 6.55
CA SER A 78 -0.60 -28.24 6.44
C SER A 78 -1.47 -28.60 5.22
N SER A 79 -2.12 -27.61 4.58
CA SER A 79 -2.96 -27.85 3.40
C SER A 79 -2.18 -27.62 2.11
N THR A 80 -2.21 -28.61 1.20
CA THR A 80 -1.56 -28.54 -0.12
C THR A 80 -2.08 -27.39 -0.97
N SER A 81 -3.34 -26.98 -0.80
CA SER A 81 -3.95 -25.86 -1.54
C SER A 81 -3.51 -24.49 -1.03
N SER A 82 -3.08 -24.38 0.24
CA SER A 82 -2.72 -23.08 0.86
C SER A 82 -1.26 -22.96 1.29
N VAL A 83 -0.48 -24.05 1.33
CA VAL A 83 0.92 -24.04 1.76
C VAL A 83 1.76 -22.98 1.03
N ARG A 84 1.61 -22.87 -0.28
CA ARG A 84 2.34 -21.87 -1.06
C ARG A 84 1.93 -20.45 -0.66
N LYS A 85 0.63 -20.20 -0.47
CA LYS A 85 0.13 -18.90 -0.03
C LYS A 85 0.69 -18.51 1.31
N VAL A 86 0.72 -19.43 2.28
CA VAL A 86 1.32 -19.22 3.61
C VAL A 86 2.81 -18.90 3.51
N ALA A 87 3.58 -19.65 2.71
CA ALA A 87 5.01 -19.40 2.51
C ALA A 87 5.28 -18.02 1.89
N VAL A 88 4.53 -17.64 0.85
CA VAL A 88 4.65 -16.32 0.20
C VAL A 88 4.29 -15.21 1.18
N LEU A 89 3.21 -15.37 1.95
CA LEU A 89 2.74 -14.39 2.92
C LEU A 89 3.77 -14.15 4.03
N THR A 90 4.35 -15.23 4.58
CA THR A 90 5.44 -15.15 5.57
C THR A 90 6.66 -14.42 5.01
N ARG A 91 7.05 -14.75 3.77
CA ARG A 91 8.20 -14.12 3.11
C ARG A 91 7.98 -12.65 2.86
N VAL A 92 6.80 -12.26 2.38
CA VAL A 92 6.46 -10.84 2.14
C VAL A 92 6.44 -10.07 3.45
N MET A 93 5.85 -10.62 4.54
CA MET A 93 5.92 -9.96 5.86
C MET A 93 7.36 -9.77 6.35
N GLN A 94 8.24 -10.77 6.14
CA GLN A 94 9.66 -10.64 6.47
C GLN A 94 10.33 -9.51 5.68
N LEU A 95 10.05 -9.40 4.38
CA LEU A 95 10.60 -8.34 3.52
C LEU A 95 10.09 -6.96 3.96
N ILE A 96 8.79 -6.83 4.21
CA ILE A 96 8.17 -5.58 4.69
C ILE A 96 8.79 -5.17 6.03
N HIS A 97 8.90 -6.08 6.99
CA HIS A 97 9.53 -5.80 8.28
C HIS A 97 10.96 -5.26 8.09
N GLY A 98 11.77 -5.89 7.22
CA GLY A 98 13.11 -5.42 6.91
C GLY A 98 13.15 -4.04 6.22
N VAL A 99 12.16 -3.70 5.40
CA VAL A 99 12.00 -2.38 4.77
C VAL A 99 11.65 -1.32 5.83
N LEU A 100 10.70 -1.62 6.71
CA LEU A 100 10.25 -0.75 7.79
C LEU A 100 11.37 -0.45 8.80
N CYS A 101 12.12 -1.48 9.23
CA CYS A 101 13.24 -1.32 10.15
C CYS A 101 14.38 -0.46 9.59
N ARG A 102 14.57 -0.46 8.27
CA ARG A 102 15.57 0.37 7.59
C ARG A 102 15.05 1.76 7.23
N GLY A 103 13.75 2.03 7.39
CA GLY A 103 13.13 3.31 7.02
C GLY A 103 13.17 3.62 5.53
N ILE A 104 13.26 2.59 4.65
CA ILE A 104 13.29 2.74 3.20
C ILE A 104 11.92 2.45 2.59
N HIS A 105 11.70 2.91 1.35
CA HIS A 105 10.51 2.60 0.58
C HIS A 105 10.89 1.74 -0.64
N VAL A 106 9.99 0.84 -1.03
CA VAL A 106 10.16 -0.04 -2.19
C VAL A 106 8.91 0.00 -3.05
N THR A 107 9.05 -0.30 -4.35
CA THR A 107 7.89 -0.46 -5.22
C THR A 107 7.38 -1.92 -5.18
N LYS A 108 6.14 -2.15 -5.63
CA LYS A 108 5.61 -3.52 -5.83
C LYS A 108 6.53 -4.36 -6.72
N ARG A 109 7.15 -3.73 -7.72
CA ARG A 109 8.05 -4.40 -8.66
C ARG A 109 9.37 -4.80 -7.99
N ASP A 110 9.93 -3.93 -7.15
CA ASP A 110 11.14 -4.24 -6.38
C ASP A 110 10.88 -5.41 -5.43
N MET A 111 9.73 -5.39 -4.75
CA MET A 111 9.29 -6.48 -3.89
C MET A 111 9.24 -7.81 -4.65
N PHE A 112 8.62 -7.83 -5.84
CA PHE A 112 8.57 -9.00 -6.70
C PHE A 112 9.96 -9.48 -7.12
N TYR A 113 10.86 -8.58 -7.53
CA TYR A 113 12.21 -8.93 -7.98
C TYR A 113 13.12 -9.45 -6.87
N THR A 114 12.79 -9.15 -5.60
CA THR A 114 13.56 -9.66 -4.45
C THR A 114 13.51 -11.20 -4.35
N ASP A 115 12.40 -11.84 -4.77
CA ASP A 115 12.26 -13.29 -4.70
C ASP A 115 11.36 -13.86 -5.83
N VAL A 116 11.79 -13.65 -7.08
CA VAL A 116 11.04 -14.05 -8.30
C VAL A 116 10.69 -15.54 -8.30
N LYS A 117 11.60 -16.40 -7.78
CA LYS A 117 11.38 -17.86 -7.77
C LYS A 117 10.21 -18.25 -6.88
N LEU A 118 10.03 -17.58 -5.77
CA LEU A 118 8.91 -17.81 -4.86
C LEU A 118 7.61 -17.23 -5.42
N PHE A 119 7.64 -16.01 -5.93
CA PHE A 119 6.43 -15.30 -6.39
C PHE A 119 5.87 -15.83 -7.71
N LYS A 120 6.72 -16.35 -8.62
CA LYS A 120 6.40 -16.79 -9.99
C LYS A 120 5.89 -15.66 -10.91
N ASN A 121 4.90 -14.88 -10.48
CA ASN A 121 4.38 -13.73 -11.20
C ASN A 121 4.05 -12.57 -10.26
N GLN A 122 4.00 -11.35 -10.79
CA GLN A 122 3.78 -10.14 -10.01
C GLN A 122 2.38 -10.09 -9.37
N LYS A 123 1.35 -10.69 -10.02
CA LYS A 123 -0.02 -10.71 -9.47
C LYS A 123 -0.09 -11.44 -8.15
N ASP A 124 0.70 -12.51 -7.98
CA ASP A 124 0.73 -13.28 -6.73
C ASP A 124 1.32 -12.44 -5.58
N SER A 125 2.43 -11.74 -5.83
CA SER A 125 3.02 -10.85 -4.81
C SER A 125 2.11 -9.66 -4.48
N ASP A 126 1.46 -9.06 -5.49
CA ASP A 126 0.52 -7.97 -5.33
C ASP A 126 -0.70 -8.40 -4.50
N ALA A 127 -1.28 -9.57 -4.78
CA ALA A 127 -2.41 -10.10 -4.02
C ALA A 127 -2.07 -10.36 -2.54
N VAL A 128 -0.85 -10.84 -2.27
CA VAL A 128 -0.38 -11.06 -0.90
C VAL A 128 -0.14 -9.74 -0.16
N LEU A 129 0.36 -8.70 -0.83
CA LEU A 129 0.47 -7.36 -0.24
C LEU A 129 -0.89 -6.81 0.22
N ASP A 130 -1.94 -7.00 -0.59
CA ASP A 130 -3.29 -6.59 -0.23
C ASP A 130 -3.84 -7.44 0.95
N ASP A 131 -3.55 -8.75 0.97
CA ASP A 131 -3.93 -9.62 2.10
C ASP A 131 -3.25 -9.17 3.40
N ILE A 132 -1.95 -8.78 3.35
CA ILE A 132 -1.20 -8.27 4.51
C ILE A 132 -1.75 -6.92 4.97
N SER A 133 -2.07 -6.00 4.05
CA SER A 133 -2.71 -4.73 4.39
C SER A 133 -3.99 -4.95 5.20
N CYS A 134 -4.84 -5.87 4.76
CA CYS A 134 -6.07 -6.20 5.47
C CYS A 134 -5.80 -6.91 6.80
N LEU A 135 -4.84 -7.85 6.86
CA LEU A 135 -4.46 -8.57 8.07
C LEU A 135 -3.95 -7.62 9.17
N LEU A 136 -3.16 -6.62 8.79
CA LEU A 136 -2.59 -5.64 9.72
C LEU A 136 -3.49 -4.41 9.93
N GLY A 137 -4.60 -4.29 9.18
CA GLY A 137 -5.50 -3.14 9.24
C GLY A 137 -4.85 -1.82 8.78
N CYS A 138 -3.85 -1.88 7.91
CA CYS A 138 -3.08 -0.70 7.48
C CYS A 138 -3.07 -0.55 5.97
N THR A 139 -2.81 0.68 5.50
CA THR A 139 -2.68 0.95 4.07
C THR A 139 -1.37 0.38 3.50
N ARG A 140 -1.30 0.23 2.18
CA ARG A 140 -0.06 -0.16 1.51
C ARG A 140 1.07 0.85 1.72
N ASN A 141 0.74 2.14 1.83
CA ASN A 141 1.72 3.19 2.14
C ASN A 141 2.37 2.95 3.51
N SER A 142 1.58 2.55 4.50
CA SER A 142 2.06 2.17 5.84
C SER A 142 3.02 0.96 5.83
N LEU A 143 2.94 0.10 4.80
CA LEU A 143 3.90 -0.99 4.56
C LEU A 143 5.21 -0.51 3.90
N HIS A 144 5.37 0.79 3.63
CA HIS A 144 6.44 1.38 2.83
C HIS A 144 6.53 0.79 1.41
N VAL A 145 5.41 0.31 0.88
CA VAL A 145 5.30 -0.17 -0.51
C VAL A 145 4.56 0.89 -1.34
N VAL A 146 5.34 1.63 -2.10
CA VAL A 146 4.87 2.78 -2.90
C VAL A 146 4.56 2.40 -4.35
N ALA A 147 3.83 3.26 -5.04
CA ALA A 147 3.65 3.13 -6.49
C ALA A 147 4.95 3.54 -7.21
N SER A 148 5.23 2.96 -8.38
CA SER A 148 6.28 3.46 -9.25
C SER A 148 5.90 4.85 -9.74
N GLU A 149 6.87 5.76 -9.81
CA GLU A 149 6.71 7.08 -10.43
C GLU A 149 6.36 6.90 -11.91
N LYS A 150 5.19 7.37 -12.31
CA LYS A 150 4.71 7.28 -13.70
C LYS A 150 4.06 8.56 -14.18
N GLY A 151 3.60 9.42 -13.27
CA GLY A 151 3.02 10.69 -13.60
C GLY A 151 4.09 11.77 -13.71
N VAL A 152 3.87 12.73 -14.59
CA VAL A 152 4.69 13.94 -14.71
C VAL A 152 3.79 15.16 -14.65
N VAL A 153 4.35 16.27 -14.16
CA VAL A 153 3.66 17.55 -14.10
C VAL A 153 4.48 18.64 -14.78
N VAL A 154 3.80 19.53 -15.49
CA VAL A 154 4.39 20.70 -16.15
C VAL A 154 3.46 21.89 -16.00
N GLY A 155 4.00 23.09 -15.89
CA GLY A 155 3.21 24.32 -15.83
C GLY A 155 3.41 25.11 -14.54
N LYS A 156 2.47 26.01 -14.24
CA LYS A 156 2.56 26.98 -13.13
C LYS A 156 2.33 26.31 -11.76
N LEU A 157 3.28 25.48 -11.36
CA LEU A 157 3.30 24.83 -10.06
C LEU A 157 4.71 24.91 -9.47
N ILE A 158 4.78 25.38 -8.23
CA ILE A 158 6.00 25.41 -7.43
C ILE A 158 5.70 24.67 -6.11
N TYR A 159 6.62 23.85 -5.66
CA TYR A 159 6.49 23.13 -4.39
C TYR A 159 7.87 22.80 -3.80
N ASN A 160 7.90 22.39 -2.54
CA ASN A 160 9.11 21.89 -1.88
C ASN A 160 9.10 20.35 -1.89
N GLU A 161 10.24 19.74 -2.22
CA GLU A 161 10.49 18.30 -2.15
C GLU A 161 11.81 18.07 -1.40
N ASP A 162 11.77 17.38 -0.27
CA ASP A 162 12.94 17.11 0.59
C ASP A 162 13.79 18.37 0.93
N GLY A 163 13.17 19.56 0.97
CA GLY A 163 13.84 20.84 1.24
C GLY A 163 14.19 21.65 0.00
N ASP A 164 14.18 21.06 -1.19
CA ASP A 164 14.44 21.72 -2.44
C ASP A 164 13.18 22.38 -3.02
N ILE A 165 13.34 23.56 -3.65
CA ILE A 165 12.26 24.26 -4.36
C ILE A 165 12.21 23.75 -5.79
N ILE A 166 11.10 23.12 -6.16
CA ILE A 166 10.81 22.61 -7.49
C ILE A 166 9.89 23.59 -8.23
N ASP A 167 10.35 24.09 -9.37
CA ASP A 167 9.56 24.97 -10.24
C ASP A 167 9.23 24.23 -11.55
N CYS A 168 7.99 23.76 -11.66
CA CYS A 168 7.55 22.96 -12.80
C CYS A 168 7.45 23.74 -14.11
N THR A 169 7.56 25.06 -14.09
CA THR A 169 7.65 25.88 -15.33
C THR A 169 9.00 25.72 -16.03
N LYS A 170 10.03 25.28 -15.30
CA LYS A 170 11.43 25.16 -15.77
C LYS A 170 11.84 23.73 -16.13
N MET A 171 10.93 22.76 -16.01
CA MET A 171 11.25 21.33 -16.17
C MET A 171 11.23 20.83 -17.62
N GLY A 172 11.20 21.74 -18.60
CA GLY A 172 11.19 21.36 -20.02
C GLY A 172 9.90 20.63 -20.43
N ILE A 173 9.91 20.01 -21.61
CA ILE A 173 8.77 19.30 -22.21
C ILE A 173 8.45 18.02 -21.41
N GLY A 174 9.48 17.31 -20.93
CA GLY A 174 9.32 16.08 -20.14
C GLY A 174 8.68 16.26 -18.77
N GLY A 175 8.61 17.51 -18.28
CA GLY A 175 8.04 17.82 -16.98
C GLY A 175 8.84 17.28 -15.79
N LYS A 176 8.31 17.47 -14.60
CA LYS A 176 8.83 16.90 -13.33
C LYS A 176 8.04 15.65 -12.99
N ALA A 177 8.72 14.56 -12.75
CA ALA A 177 8.09 13.34 -12.22
C ALA A 177 7.40 13.62 -10.87
N ILE A 178 6.18 13.12 -10.72
CA ILE A 178 5.45 13.21 -9.45
C ILE A 178 6.08 12.22 -8.47
N PRO A 179 6.59 12.69 -7.31
CA PRO A 179 7.24 11.81 -6.33
C PRO A 179 6.33 10.68 -5.87
N SER A 180 6.87 9.49 -5.71
CA SER A 180 6.14 8.33 -5.18
C SER A 180 5.75 8.50 -3.70
N ASN A 181 6.57 9.25 -2.94
CA ASN A 181 6.29 9.62 -1.56
C ASN A 181 5.82 11.08 -1.48
N ILE A 182 4.49 11.26 -1.45
CA ILE A 182 3.86 12.59 -1.40
C ILE A 182 4.05 13.28 -0.05
N ASP A 183 4.34 12.54 1.02
CA ASP A 183 4.54 13.12 2.36
C ASP A 183 5.79 14.03 2.44
N LYS A 184 6.71 13.86 1.49
CA LYS A 184 7.91 14.70 1.33
C LYS A 184 7.67 16.00 0.55
N VAL A 185 6.46 16.18 0.05
CA VAL A 185 6.08 17.30 -0.80
C VAL A 185 5.20 18.27 -0.04
N GLY A 186 5.52 19.55 -0.09
CA GLY A 186 4.75 20.58 0.62
C GLY A 186 4.90 21.97 0.03
N ASN A 187 4.29 22.94 0.70
CA ASN A 187 4.37 24.36 0.34
C ASN A 187 3.98 24.66 -1.13
N PHE A 188 2.88 24.06 -1.58
CA PHE A 188 2.39 24.22 -2.94
C PHE A 188 1.98 25.67 -3.22
N ARG A 189 2.46 26.20 -4.35
CA ARG A 189 2.08 27.52 -4.90
C ARG A 189 1.73 27.35 -6.37
N SER A 190 0.61 27.91 -6.80
CA SER A 190 0.18 27.86 -8.21
C SER A 190 -0.65 29.07 -8.55
N GLU A 191 -0.40 29.63 -9.74
CA GLU A 191 -1.22 30.64 -10.39
C GLU A 191 -2.07 30.05 -11.55
N ALA A 192 -2.12 28.72 -11.65
CA ALA A 192 -2.89 28.02 -12.66
C ALA A 192 -4.40 28.16 -12.38
N LYS A 193 -5.18 28.40 -13.43
CA LYS A 193 -6.65 28.50 -13.35
C LYS A 193 -7.35 27.15 -13.35
N PHE A 194 -6.69 26.11 -13.88
CA PHE A 194 -7.21 24.75 -13.97
C PHE A 194 -6.06 23.75 -14.02
N ILE A 195 -6.37 22.49 -13.77
CA ILE A 195 -5.47 21.33 -13.94
C ILE A 195 -6.04 20.48 -15.07
N LEU A 196 -5.20 20.18 -16.08
CA LEU A 196 -5.55 19.27 -17.16
C LEU A 196 -4.91 17.91 -16.90
N LEU A 197 -5.72 16.87 -16.74
CA LEU A 197 -5.26 15.48 -16.61
C LEU A 197 -5.19 14.84 -18.00
N VAL A 198 -4.01 14.36 -18.38
CA VAL A 198 -3.76 13.72 -19.66
C VAL A 198 -3.28 12.29 -19.43
N GLU A 199 -4.06 11.30 -19.87
CA GLU A 199 -3.74 9.89 -19.68
C GLU A 199 -2.59 9.41 -20.56
N LYS A 200 -2.55 9.86 -21.82
CA LYS A 200 -1.56 9.39 -22.80
C LYS A 200 -0.32 10.28 -22.81
N ASP A 201 0.84 9.66 -22.63
CA ASP A 201 2.15 10.32 -22.63
C ASP A 201 2.39 11.14 -23.91
N ALA A 202 2.12 10.57 -25.09
CA ALA A 202 2.26 11.27 -26.36
C ALA A 202 1.38 12.54 -26.48
N ALA A 203 0.18 12.52 -25.91
CA ALA A 203 -0.69 13.70 -25.90
C ALA A 203 -0.20 14.72 -24.88
N PHE A 204 0.30 14.28 -23.72
CA PHE A 204 0.93 15.15 -22.74
C PHE A 204 2.14 15.90 -23.33
N MET A 205 3.05 15.17 -23.97
CA MET A 205 4.25 15.75 -24.60
C MET A 205 3.89 16.82 -25.63
N ARG A 206 2.88 16.51 -26.48
CA ARG A 206 2.43 17.47 -27.50
C ARG A 206 1.87 18.75 -26.89
N LEU A 207 1.03 18.63 -25.87
CA LEU A 207 0.48 19.79 -25.15
C LEU A 207 1.56 20.58 -24.38
N ALA A 208 2.59 19.90 -23.91
CA ALA A 208 3.70 20.55 -23.22
C ALA A 208 4.62 21.33 -24.19
N GLU A 209 4.69 20.93 -25.45
CA GLU A 209 5.41 21.68 -26.51
C GLU A 209 4.71 22.98 -26.90
N ASP A 210 3.38 22.99 -26.91
CA ASP A 210 2.54 24.09 -27.40
C ASP A 210 2.27 25.20 -26.35
N ARG A 211 2.94 25.22 -25.21
CA ARG A 211 2.78 26.19 -24.12
C ARG A 211 3.57 27.49 -24.31
#